data_b3b19875b7ef1921876bfea90cca4789
#
_entry.id   b3b19875b7ef1921876bfea90cca4789
#
_cell.length_a   1.000
_cell.length_b   1.000
_cell.length_c   1.000
_cell.angle_alpha   90.00
_cell.angle_beta   90.00
_cell.angle_gamma   90.00
#
_symmetry.space_group_name_H-M   'P 1'
#
loop_
_entity.id
_entity.type
_entity.pdbx_description
1 polymer ?
#
loop_
_entity_poly.entity_id
_entity_poly.type
_entity_poly.pdbx_seq_one_letter_code
_entity_poly.pdbx_strand_id
1 'polypeptide(L)'
;MTQPITAPPQPELATAVPPAESKATNDEKSAFFTAADDAAIRPFEFHASDEELADLWRRIEATRWPDRETVADDTQGVQLATMQKLAAYWANEYDWRKCEAQLNALPNFITEIDGLDVHFIHVRSKHPNALPVIVTHGWPGSVVEQLKIIGPLTDPTAHGGSAADAFDVVIPSIPGYGFSARPTETGWNPPRIANAWVTLMKRLGYTRFVAQGGDWGALITEIMGAIAPPELIAIHTNMASTVPPEVFDALRADQGPPVGLGDDERWAYERLDLFFRHGIAYAQQMGQRPQTLYGIADSPVGLAAFFLDHDILSYRMIARAFDGVAEGVTRDDVLDNITVTWLTNTALSGARLYWEALPRTSPGFGIERTNARFFEPIGVKVPIAVSAFPDELNQAPRSWAERAYPKLIHYNRLPKGGHFAAFEQPGFLVDEMRAGFSSVR
;
A
#
# COMPACT_ATOMS: atom_id res chain seq x y z
N MET A 1 -0.57 -42.60 -49.57
CA MET A 1 -1.43 -41.61 -50.23
C MET A 1 -2.33 -41.03 -49.14
N THR A 2 -1.91 -39.95 -48.53
CA THR A 2 -2.64 -39.23 -47.46
C THR A 2 -3.29 -38.00 -48.13
N GLN A 3 -4.61 -37.92 -48.07
CA GLN A 3 -5.37 -36.76 -48.54
C GLN A 3 -5.19 -35.56 -47.59
N PRO A 4 -5.16 -34.32 -48.08
CA PRO A 4 -5.09 -33.13 -47.28
C PRO A 4 -6.44 -32.81 -46.62
N ILE A 5 -6.40 -32.48 -45.31
CA ILE A 5 -7.56 -31.99 -44.54
C ILE A 5 -7.79 -30.52 -44.91
N THR A 6 -8.93 -30.25 -45.54
CA THR A 6 -9.40 -28.87 -45.80
C THR A 6 -9.99 -28.26 -44.53
N ALA A 7 -9.53 -27.03 -44.20
CA ALA A 7 -10.04 -26.24 -43.11
C ALA A 7 -11.50 -25.77 -43.35
N PRO A 8 -12.35 -25.67 -42.35
CA PRO A 8 -13.70 -25.14 -42.49
C PRO A 8 -13.70 -23.62 -42.76
N PRO A 9 -14.74 -23.10 -43.44
CA PRO A 9 -14.84 -21.67 -43.74
C PRO A 9 -15.07 -20.84 -42.49
N GLN A 10 -14.44 -19.67 -42.46
CA GLN A 10 -14.66 -18.68 -41.41
C GLN A 10 -16.06 -18.06 -41.55
N PRO A 11 -16.76 -17.75 -40.42
CA PRO A 11 -18.01 -17.03 -40.48
C PRO A 11 -17.79 -15.56 -40.89
N GLU A 12 -18.65 -15.06 -41.76
CA GLU A 12 -18.71 -13.66 -42.17
C GLU A 12 -18.96 -12.75 -40.99
N LEU A 13 -18.15 -11.69 -40.88
CA LEU A 13 -18.33 -10.61 -39.90
C LEU A 13 -19.64 -9.87 -40.21
N ALA A 14 -20.59 -9.98 -39.24
CA ALA A 14 -21.81 -9.18 -39.25
C ALA A 14 -21.46 -7.68 -39.18
N THR A 15 -22.02 -6.91 -40.08
CA THR A 15 -21.90 -5.45 -40.17
C THR A 15 -22.37 -4.77 -38.88
N ALA A 16 -21.49 -3.90 -38.36
CA ALA A 16 -21.75 -3.12 -37.19
C ALA A 16 -22.99 -2.20 -37.35
N VAL A 17 -23.86 -2.25 -36.36
CA VAL A 17 -24.96 -1.27 -36.20
C VAL A 17 -24.34 0.03 -35.69
N PRO A 18 -24.65 1.19 -36.27
CA PRO A 18 -24.18 2.47 -35.77
C PRO A 18 -24.82 2.82 -34.42
N PRO A 19 -24.10 3.47 -33.50
CA PRO A 19 -24.67 3.88 -32.23
C PRO A 19 -25.74 4.97 -32.41
N ALA A 20 -26.79 4.88 -31.62
CA ALA A 20 -27.86 5.88 -31.57
C ALA A 20 -27.30 7.22 -31.09
N GLU A 21 -27.54 8.28 -31.84
CA GLU A 21 -27.25 9.67 -31.45
C GLU A 21 -28.10 10.08 -30.26
N SER A 22 -27.48 10.24 -29.09
CA SER A 22 -28.07 10.97 -27.98
C SER A 22 -27.80 12.47 -28.18
N LYS A 23 -28.87 13.25 -28.38
CA LYS A 23 -28.78 14.70 -28.38
C LYS A 23 -28.50 15.19 -26.95
N ALA A 24 -27.23 15.42 -26.65
CA ALA A 24 -26.85 16.25 -25.53
C ALA A 24 -26.86 17.71 -25.97
N THR A 25 -27.65 18.54 -25.30
CA THR A 25 -27.66 19.99 -25.45
C THR A 25 -26.37 20.55 -24.89
N ASN A 26 -25.54 21.11 -25.75
CA ASN A 26 -24.39 21.94 -25.40
C ASN A 26 -24.85 23.19 -24.66
N ASP A 27 -24.47 23.28 -23.39
CA ASP A 27 -24.26 24.59 -22.78
C ASP A 27 -22.76 24.82 -22.64
N GLU A 28 -22.26 25.69 -23.49
CA GLU A 28 -20.89 26.17 -23.52
C GLU A 28 -20.57 26.95 -22.24
N LYS A 29 -19.71 26.34 -21.39
CA LYS A 29 -18.75 27.10 -20.58
C LYS A 29 -17.40 26.42 -20.64
N SER A 30 -16.72 26.60 -21.76
CA SER A 30 -15.27 26.42 -21.85
C SER A 30 -14.61 27.51 -20.99
N ALA A 31 -14.34 27.19 -19.73
CA ALA A 31 -13.42 27.99 -18.94
C ALA A 31 -12.02 27.63 -19.38
N PHE A 32 -11.30 28.58 -19.93
CA PHE A 32 -9.84 28.48 -20.16
C PHE A 32 -9.16 28.40 -18.79
N PHE A 33 -8.80 27.18 -18.37
CA PHE A 33 -7.88 26.99 -17.26
C PHE A 33 -6.47 27.34 -17.74
N THR A 34 -5.84 28.27 -17.07
CA THR A 34 -4.43 28.61 -17.30
C THR A 34 -3.54 27.64 -16.51
N ALA A 35 -2.32 27.37 -16.95
CA ALA A 35 -1.37 26.47 -16.32
C ALA A 35 -1.06 26.78 -14.82
N ALA A 36 -1.55 27.91 -14.30
CA ALA A 36 -1.47 28.27 -12.88
C ALA A 36 -2.56 27.60 -12.03
N ASP A 37 -3.66 27.09 -12.62
CA ASP A 37 -4.74 26.42 -11.89
C ASP A 37 -4.47 24.94 -11.63
N ASP A 38 -3.63 24.30 -12.44
CA ASP A 38 -3.30 22.86 -12.32
C ASP A 38 -2.53 22.53 -11.03
N ALA A 39 -1.78 23.51 -10.48
CA ALA A 39 -1.05 23.38 -9.22
C ALA A 39 -1.88 23.71 -7.96
N ALA A 40 -3.15 24.09 -8.11
CA ALA A 40 -4.00 24.47 -6.99
C ALA A 40 -4.24 23.29 -6.02
N ILE A 41 -4.18 23.60 -4.72
CA ILE A 41 -4.61 22.67 -3.67
C ILE A 41 -6.09 22.91 -3.42
N ARG A 42 -6.92 21.92 -3.71
CA ARG A 42 -8.37 21.99 -3.62
C ARG A 42 -8.86 21.16 -2.42
N PRO A 43 -9.80 21.64 -1.60
CA PRO A 43 -10.44 20.81 -0.58
C PRO A 43 -11.10 19.58 -1.23
N PHE A 44 -11.08 18.46 -0.51
CA PHE A 44 -11.68 17.22 -0.95
C PHE A 44 -12.56 16.65 0.16
N GLU A 45 -13.69 16.08 -0.21
CA GLU A 45 -14.59 15.33 0.64
C GLU A 45 -15.10 14.13 -0.15
N PHE A 46 -15.18 12.98 0.49
CA PHE A 46 -15.71 11.76 -0.12
C PHE A 46 -17.06 11.42 0.49
N HIS A 47 -18.02 11.10 -0.38
CA HIS A 47 -19.32 10.61 0.03
C HIS A 47 -19.76 9.46 -0.88
N ALA A 48 -19.87 8.27 -0.29
CA ALA A 48 -20.49 7.13 -0.98
C ALA A 48 -22.02 7.33 -1.03
N SER A 49 -22.63 7.21 -2.19
CA SER A 49 -24.08 7.26 -2.32
C SER A 49 -24.74 6.05 -1.64
N ASP A 50 -26.01 6.19 -1.29
CA ASP A 50 -26.76 5.09 -0.71
C ASP A 50 -26.93 3.94 -1.71
N GLU A 51 -26.95 4.24 -3.01
CA GLU A 51 -26.98 3.25 -4.09
C GLU A 51 -25.69 2.43 -4.16
N GLU A 52 -24.51 3.06 -4.00
CA GLU A 52 -23.22 2.36 -3.99
C GLU A 52 -23.11 1.43 -2.78
N LEU A 53 -23.56 1.87 -1.62
CA LEU A 53 -23.61 1.04 -0.42
C LEU A 53 -24.61 -0.11 -0.55
N ALA A 54 -25.80 0.15 -1.10
CA ALA A 54 -26.77 -0.89 -1.36
C ALA A 54 -26.27 -1.93 -2.37
N ASP A 55 -25.51 -1.51 -3.41
CA ASP A 55 -24.89 -2.43 -4.35
C ASP A 55 -23.79 -3.28 -3.68
N LEU A 56 -22.98 -2.69 -2.80
CA LEU A 56 -21.99 -3.41 -1.99
C LEU A 56 -22.65 -4.52 -1.18
N TRP A 57 -23.68 -4.19 -0.39
CA TRP A 57 -24.37 -5.18 0.44
C TRP A 57 -25.04 -6.28 -0.38
N ARG A 58 -25.73 -5.91 -1.45
CA ARG A 58 -26.34 -6.87 -2.39
C ARG A 58 -25.31 -7.85 -2.97
N ARG A 59 -24.09 -7.36 -3.30
CA ARG A 59 -23.02 -8.23 -3.84
C ARG A 59 -22.42 -9.14 -2.77
N ILE A 60 -22.30 -8.68 -1.53
CA ILE A 60 -21.86 -9.53 -0.41
C ILE A 60 -22.86 -10.65 -0.18
N GLU A 61 -24.16 -10.34 -0.11
CA GLU A 61 -25.24 -11.32 0.07
C GLU A 61 -25.33 -12.31 -1.09
N ALA A 62 -25.09 -11.85 -2.32
CA ALA A 62 -25.12 -12.67 -3.53
C ALA A 62 -23.84 -13.50 -3.75
N THR A 63 -22.90 -13.51 -2.80
CA THR A 63 -21.64 -14.24 -2.94
C THR A 63 -21.87 -15.71 -3.23
N ARG A 64 -21.30 -16.18 -4.33
CA ARG A 64 -21.26 -17.59 -4.69
C ARG A 64 -20.07 -18.25 -4.01
N TRP A 65 -20.31 -18.91 -2.89
CA TRP A 65 -19.27 -19.55 -2.10
C TRP A 65 -18.65 -20.75 -2.82
N PRO A 66 -17.30 -20.89 -2.79
CA PRO A 66 -16.64 -22.11 -3.23
C PRO A 66 -16.80 -23.24 -2.21
N ASP A 67 -16.31 -24.43 -2.57
CA ASP A 67 -16.06 -25.48 -1.61
C ASP A 67 -14.99 -25.03 -0.59
N ARG A 68 -15.03 -25.65 0.60
CA ARG A 68 -13.99 -25.41 1.61
C ARG A 68 -12.65 -25.95 1.16
N GLU A 69 -11.57 -25.40 1.72
CA GLU A 69 -10.21 -25.91 1.63
C GLU A 69 -10.16 -27.42 1.99
N THR A 70 -9.27 -28.17 1.34
CA THR A 70 -9.10 -29.61 1.56
C THR A 70 -8.06 -29.97 2.63
N VAL A 71 -7.38 -28.96 3.18
CA VAL A 71 -6.44 -29.05 4.29
C VAL A 71 -7.06 -28.56 5.59
N ALA A 72 -6.45 -28.86 6.73
CA ALA A 72 -6.96 -28.45 8.03
C ALA A 72 -6.37 -27.08 8.50
N ASP A 73 -5.43 -26.56 7.76
CA ASP A 73 -4.69 -25.34 8.06
C ASP A 73 -4.86 -24.26 6.96
N ASP A 74 -4.05 -23.22 6.98
CA ASP A 74 -4.07 -22.10 6.03
C ASP A 74 -3.07 -22.25 4.85
N THR A 75 -2.54 -23.43 4.61
CA THR A 75 -1.57 -23.67 3.52
C THR A 75 -2.17 -23.57 2.11
N GLN A 76 -3.49 -23.59 1.98
CA GLN A 76 -4.22 -23.33 0.73
C GLN A 76 -4.73 -21.87 0.63
N GLY A 77 -4.31 -20.96 1.51
CA GLY A 77 -4.72 -19.57 1.56
C GLY A 77 -5.84 -19.31 2.56
N VAL A 78 -6.61 -18.24 2.32
CA VAL A 78 -7.66 -17.77 3.21
C VAL A 78 -8.81 -18.77 3.34
N GLN A 79 -9.07 -19.21 4.57
CA GLN A 79 -10.06 -20.24 4.86
C GLN A 79 -11.51 -19.76 4.64
N LEU A 80 -12.36 -20.62 4.07
CA LEU A 80 -13.77 -20.34 3.80
C LEU A 80 -14.53 -19.87 5.06
N ALA A 81 -14.28 -20.49 6.21
CA ALA A 81 -14.94 -20.13 7.45
C ALA A 81 -14.63 -18.69 7.91
N THR A 82 -13.40 -18.22 7.72
CA THR A 82 -12.99 -16.83 8.00
C THR A 82 -13.72 -15.87 7.06
N MET A 83 -13.74 -16.17 5.76
CA MET A 83 -14.43 -15.33 4.78
C MET A 83 -15.96 -15.25 5.01
N GLN A 84 -16.58 -16.33 5.45
CA GLN A 84 -18.00 -16.31 5.79
C GLN A 84 -18.31 -15.45 7.02
N LYS A 85 -17.44 -15.48 8.05
CA LYS A 85 -17.57 -14.60 9.22
C LYS A 85 -17.37 -13.13 8.86
N LEU A 86 -16.33 -12.84 8.05
CA LEU A 86 -16.06 -11.50 7.55
C LEU A 86 -17.26 -10.96 6.75
N ALA A 87 -17.75 -11.72 5.78
CA ALA A 87 -18.88 -11.31 4.94
C ALA A 87 -20.16 -11.11 5.74
N ALA A 88 -20.43 -11.97 6.73
CA ALA A 88 -21.59 -11.84 7.60
C ALA A 88 -21.51 -10.57 8.45
N TYR A 89 -20.35 -10.27 9.03
CA TYR A 89 -20.14 -9.04 9.78
C TYR A 89 -20.24 -7.80 8.88
N TRP A 90 -19.65 -7.85 7.69
CA TRP A 90 -19.68 -6.76 6.71
C TRP A 90 -21.10 -6.41 6.28
N ALA A 91 -21.94 -7.44 6.01
CA ALA A 91 -23.31 -7.23 5.57
C ALA A 91 -24.26 -6.74 6.68
N ASN A 92 -24.04 -7.13 7.95
CA ASN A 92 -25.04 -6.97 9.00
C ASN A 92 -24.67 -6.02 10.15
N GLU A 93 -23.39 -5.81 10.41
CA GLU A 93 -22.92 -5.08 11.59
C GLU A 93 -22.02 -3.88 11.25
N TYR A 94 -21.26 -3.97 10.15
CA TYR A 94 -20.33 -2.93 9.72
C TYR A 94 -21.06 -1.71 9.17
N ASP A 95 -20.59 -0.53 9.52
CA ASP A 95 -21.15 0.76 9.10
C ASP A 95 -20.07 1.66 8.48
N TRP A 96 -20.01 1.69 7.15
CA TRP A 96 -19.10 2.56 6.38
C TRP A 96 -19.22 4.04 6.76
N ARG A 97 -20.42 4.52 7.11
CA ARG A 97 -20.63 5.94 7.45
C ARG A 97 -19.76 6.41 8.62
N LYS A 98 -19.34 5.52 9.51
CA LYS A 98 -18.40 5.85 10.60
C LYS A 98 -17.01 6.17 10.06
N CYS A 99 -16.48 5.33 9.17
CA CYS A 99 -15.19 5.58 8.51
C CYS A 99 -15.23 6.84 7.63
N GLU A 100 -16.28 7.00 6.81
CA GLU A 100 -16.51 8.18 5.97
C GLU A 100 -16.53 9.47 6.81
N ALA A 101 -17.26 9.47 7.92
CA ALA A 101 -17.30 10.62 8.83
C ALA A 101 -15.93 10.91 9.47
N GLN A 102 -15.18 9.87 9.84
CA GLN A 102 -13.84 10.01 10.40
C GLN A 102 -12.86 10.58 9.38
N LEU A 103 -12.90 10.10 8.14
CA LEU A 103 -12.09 10.62 7.03
C LEU A 103 -12.42 12.09 6.74
N ASN A 104 -13.71 12.42 6.62
CA ASN A 104 -14.16 13.79 6.29
C ASN A 104 -13.99 14.78 7.46
N ALA A 105 -13.81 14.31 8.69
CA ALA A 105 -13.44 15.16 9.81
C ALA A 105 -11.99 15.67 9.76
N LEU A 106 -11.16 15.07 8.90
CA LEU A 106 -9.77 15.48 8.66
C LEU A 106 -9.69 16.46 7.48
N PRO A 107 -8.69 17.36 7.44
CA PRO A 107 -8.44 18.20 6.29
C PRO A 107 -7.92 17.36 5.11
N ASN A 108 -8.79 17.09 4.14
CA ASN A 108 -8.48 16.36 2.92
C ASN A 108 -8.37 17.30 1.73
N PHE A 109 -7.45 17.02 0.84
CA PHE A 109 -7.16 17.84 -0.33
C PHE A 109 -6.86 17.00 -1.55
N ILE A 110 -6.99 17.64 -2.73
CA ILE A 110 -6.52 17.14 -4.02
C ILE A 110 -5.66 18.20 -4.68
N THR A 111 -4.58 17.78 -5.33
CA THR A 111 -3.76 18.62 -6.21
C THR A 111 -3.28 17.81 -7.41
N GLU A 112 -3.23 18.44 -8.58
CA GLU A 112 -2.70 17.77 -9.76
C GLU A 112 -1.17 17.74 -9.74
N ILE A 113 -0.58 16.57 -9.93
CA ILE A 113 0.87 16.39 -10.10
C ILE A 113 1.08 15.53 -11.34
N ASP A 114 1.84 16.03 -12.29
CA ASP A 114 2.16 15.35 -13.56
C ASP A 114 0.92 14.86 -14.32
N GLY A 115 -0.16 15.65 -14.35
CA GLY A 115 -1.40 15.31 -15.03
C GLY A 115 -2.30 14.33 -14.29
N LEU A 116 -2.07 14.10 -12.98
CA LEU A 116 -2.86 13.19 -12.17
C LEU A 116 -3.29 13.85 -10.86
N ASP A 117 -4.57 13.80 -10.56
CA ASP A 117 -5.11 14.26 -9.27
C ASP A 117 -4.63 13.36 -8.12
N VAL A 118 -3.83 13.92 -7.24
CA VAL A 118 -3.30 13.27 -6.04
C VAL A 118 -4.08 13.75 -4.83
N HIS A 119 -4.75 12.83 -4.17
CA HIS A 119 -5.40 13.05 -2.88
C HIS A 119 -4.39 12.96 -1.74
N PHE A 120 -4.58 13.78 -0.70
CA PHE A 120 -3.80 13.70 0.53
C PHE A 120 -4.56 14.29 1.73
N ILE A 121 -4.31 13.73 2.91
CA ILE A 121 -4.67 14.29 4.20
C ILE A 121 -3.51 15.19 4.66
N HIS A 122 -3.81 16.42 5.14
CA HIS A 122 -2.78 17.31 5.66
C HIS A 122 -3.22 17.93 6.98
N VAL A 123 -2.68 17.42 8.08
CA VAL A 123 -2.99 17.91 9.43
C VAL A 123 -1.78 18.64 10.00
N ARG A 124 -1.94 19.94 10.22
CA ARG A 124 -0.93 20.75 10.89
C ARG A 124 -1.03 20.62 12.40
N SER A 125 0.10 20.53 13.04
CA SER A 125 0.16 20.62 14.51
C SER A 125 -0.21 22.02 15.01
N LYS A 126 -0.83 22.07 16.17
CA LYS A 126 -1.02 23.32 16.91
C LYS A 126 0.27 23.83 17.59
N HIS A 127 1.27 22.96 17.70
CA HIS A 127 2.55 23.30 18.32
C HIS A 127 3.48 24.00 17.33
N PRO A 128 4.20 25.06 17.75
CA PRO A 128 5.15 25.74 16.90
C PRO A 128 6.35 24.82 16.56
N ASN A 129 6.95 25.03 15.40
CA ASN A 129 8.12 24.27 14.93
C ASN A 129 7.91 22.77 14.79
N ALA A 130 6.69 22.32 14.54
CA ALA A 130 6.39 20.94 14.21
C ALA A 130 7.21 20.50 12.98
N LEU A 131 7.78 19.29 13.04
CA LEU A 131 8.56 18.75 11.93
C LEU A 131 7.62 18.22 10.85
N PRO A 132 7.67 18.72 9.61
CA PRO A 132 6.83 18.18 8.56
C PRO A 132 7.23 16.75 8.21
N VAL A 133 6.26 15.85 8.16
CA VAL A 133 6.44 14.45 7.77
C VAL A 133 5.44 14.05 6.69
N ILE A 134 5.92 13.41 5.64
CA ILE A 134 5.08 12.69 4.69
C ILE A 134 5.09 11.20 5.05
N VAL A 135 3.90 10.62 5.20
CA VAL A 135 3.70 9.21 5.59
C VAL A 135 3.01 8.49 4.45
N THR A 136 3.63 7.44 3.92
CA THR A 136 3.14 6.71 2.75
C THR A 136 2.72 5.29 3.13
N HIS A 137 1.49 4.94 2.80
CA HIS A 137 0.92 3.60 2.94
C HIS A 137 1.44 2.64 1.86
N GLY A 138 0.94 1.40 1.87
CA GLY A 138 1.27 0.40 0.87
C GLY A 138 0.05 -0.38 0.34
N TRP A 139 0.27 -1.62 -0.05
CA TRP A 139 -0.74 -2.57 -0.46
C TRP A 139 -0.80 -3.75 0.54
N PRO A 140 -1.98 -4.23 0.92
CA PRO A 140 -3.33 -3.81 0.54
C PRO A 140 -3.88 -2.64 1.39
N GLY A 141 -3.04 -1.72 1.81
CA GLY A 141 -3.36 -0.55 2.64
C GLY A 141 -3.90 0.64 1.87
N SER A 142 -4.26 1.67 2.61
CA SER A 142 -4.70 2.98 2.14
C SER A 142 -4.40 4.06 3.20
N VAL A 143 -4.83 5.30 2.96
CA VAL A 143 -4.72 6.36 3.99
C VAL A 143 -5.44 6.00 5.30
N VAL A 144 -6.45 5.12 5.25
CA VAL A 144 -7.17 4.62 6.43
C VAL A 144 -6.24 3.94 7.43
N GLU A 145 -5.25 3.21 6.94
CA GLU A 145 -4.22 2.55 7.75
C GLU A 145 -3.48 3.51 8.68
N GLN A 146 -3.33 4.77 8.26
CA GLN A 146 -2.53 5.76 8.98
C GLN A 146 -3.34 6.64 9.96
N LEU A 147 -4.67 6.48 10.03
CA LEU A 147 -5.52 7.40 10.80
C LEU A 147 -5.18 7.44 12.29
N LYS A 148 -4.81 6.29 12.88
CA LYS A 148 -4.52 6.17 14.31
C LYS A 148 -3.26 6.92 14.77
N ILE A 149 -2.33 7.23 13.86
CA ILE A 149 -1.09 7.94 14.22
C ILE A 149 -1.20 9.46 14.07
N ILE A 150 -2.23 9.98 13.41
CA ILE A 150 -2.37 11.42 13.12
C ILE A 150 -2.43 12.22 14.42
N GLY A 151 -3.39 11.91 15.30
CA GLY A 151 -3.56 12.61 16.58
C GLY A 151 -2.29 12.61 17.43
N PRO A 152 -1.70 11.42 17.73
CA PRO A 152 -0.46 11.33 18.50
C PRO A 152 0.71 12.11 17.90
N LEU A 153 0.85 12.17 16.57
CA LEU A 153 1.93 12.92 15.91
C LEU A 153 1.66 14.43 15.90
N THR A 154 0.41 14.87 15.68
CA THR A 154 0.09 16.30 15.54
C THR A 154 -0.18 17.01 16.87
N ASP A 155 -0.66 16.28 17.86
CA ASP A 155 -0.89 16.77 19.25
C ASP A 155 -0.25 15.86 20.30
N PRO A 156 1.08 15.74 20.33
CA PRO A 156 1.77 14.83 21.26
C PRO A 156 1.45 15.12 22.73
N THR A 157 1.16 16.36 23.08
CA THR A 157 0.85 16.73 24.49
C THR A 157 -0.45 16.13 24.99
N ALA A 158 -1.42 15.84 24.12
CA ALA A 158 -2.64 15.11 24.45
C ALA A 158 -2.42 13.59 24.51
N HIS A 159 -1.26 13.09 24.04
CA HIS A 159 -0.93 11.68 23.92
C HIS A 159 0.38 11.29 24.63
N GLY A 160 0.72 11.96 25.75
CA GLY A 160 1.86 11.62 26.61
C GLY A 160 3.25 12.02 26.09
N GLY A 161 3.33 12.74 24.97
CA GLY A 161 4.57 13.32 24.44
C GLY A 161 4.74 14.78 24.80
N SER A 162 5.77 15.42 24.24
CA SER A 162 6.08 16.84 24.43
C SER A 162 5.77 17.66 23.15
N ALA A 163 5.59 18.97 23.30
CA ALA A 163 5.39 19.87 22.16
C ALA A 163 6.55 19.82 21.14
N ALA A 164 7.76 19.48 21.60
CA ALA A 164 8.93 19.33 20.75
C ALA A 164 8.87 18.08 19.83
N ASP A 165 8.00 17.11 20.17
CA ASP A 165 7.81 15.88 19.40
C ASP A 165 6.77 16.03 18.28
N ALA A 166 6.19 17.21 18.12
CA ALA A 166 5.11 17.45 17.19
C ALA A 166 5.54 17.35 15.71
N PHE A 167 4.62 16.85 14.88
CA PHE A 167 4.76 16.79 13.44
C PHE A 167 3.60 17.50 12.72
N ASP A 168 3.88 18.15 11.60
CA ASP A 168 2.88 18.41 10.58
C ASP A 168 2.80 17.16 9.69
N VAL A 169 1.63 16.55 9.58
CA VAL A 169 1.46 15.24 8.94
C VAL A 169 0.79 15.37 7.58
N VAL A 170 1.44 14.81 6.54
CA VAL A 170 0.91 14.70 5.18
C VAL A 170 0.80 13.21 4.82
N ILE A 171 -0.40 12.75 4.48
CA ILE A 171 -0.65 11.33 4.12
C ILE A 171 -1.28 11.28 2.74
N PRO A 172 -0.51 11.09 1.66
CA PRO A 172 -1.06 10.96 0.31
C PRO A 172 -1.64 9.57 0.07
N SER A 173 -2.72 9.50 -0.73
CA SER A 173 -3.09 8.27 -1.43
C SER A 173 -2.14 8.04 -2.60
N ILE A 174 -1.52 6.87 -2.66
CA ILE A 174 -0.67 6.50 -3.80
C ILE A 174 -1.48 6.59 -5.11
N PRO A 175 -0.93 7.08 -6.23
CA PRO A 175 -1.59 7.08 -7.54
C PRO A 175 -2.20 5.71 -7.88
N GLY A 176 -3.51 5.70 -8.17
CA GLY A 176 -4.26 4.47 -8.39
C GLY A 176 -4.81 3.78 -7.15
N TYR A 177 -4.61 4.34 -5.95
CA TYR A 177 -5.15 3.86 -4.68
C TYR A 177 -6.12 4.86 -4.08
N GLY A 178 -7.09 4.36 -3.33
CA GLY A 178 -8.02 5.18 -2.55
C GLY A 178 -8.60 6.34 -3.36
N PHE A 179 -8.38 7.56 -2.90
CA PHE A 179 -8.99 8.76 -3.49
C PHE A 179 -8.11 9.47 -4.54
N SER A 180 -6.87 9.02 -4.78
CA SER A 180 -6.08 9.52 -5.91
C SER A 180 -6.59 8.99 -7.24
N ALA A 181 -6.42 9.79 -8.30
CA ALA A 181 -6.81 9.36 -9.64
C ALA A 181 -6.05 8.10 -10.09
N ARG A 182 -6.71 7.34 -10.94
CA ARG A 182 -6.15 6.11 -11.52
C ARG A 182 -5.33 6.45 -12.74
N PRO A 183 -4.04 6.10 -12.80
CA PRO A 183 -3.23 6.32 -13.99
C PRO A 183 -3.86 5.67 -15.23
N THR A 184 -3.97 6.42 -16.30
CA THR A 184 -4.48 5.96 -17.61
C THR A 184 -3.35 5.58 -18.55
N GLU A 185 -2.11 5.96 -18.22
CA GLU A 185 -0.90 5.68 -18.96
C GLU A 185 0.13 4.99 -18.07
N THR A 186 1.12 4.33 -18.69
CA THR A 186 2.24 3.72 -17.98
C THR A 186 3.22 4.77 -17.46
N GLY A 187 4.05 4.37 -16.48
CA GLY A 187 5.14 5.21 -15.96
C GLY A 187 4.92 5.75 -14.56
N TRP A 188 3.77 5.51 -13.92
CA TRP A 188 3.57 5.83 -12.51
C TRP A 188 4.21 4.74 -11.62
N ASN A 189 5.52 4.61 -11.74
CA ASN A 189 6.36 3.70 -10.97
C ASN A 189 6.85 4.34 -9.65
N PRO A 190 7.43 3.56 -8.72
CA PRO A 190 7.90 4.10 -7.43
C PRO A 190 8.85 5.30 -7.51
N PRO A 191 9.81 5.40 -8.45
CA PRO A 191 10.61 6.62 -8.62
C PRO A 191 9.81 7.86 -9.02
N ARG A 192 8.80 7.74 -9.87
CA ARG A 192 7.93 8.87 -10.24
C ARG A 192 7.08 9.30 -9.05
N ILE A 193 6.54 8.36 -8.28
CA ILE A 193 5.78 8.64 -7.07
C ILE A 193 6.67 9.34 -6.03
N ALA A 194 7.92 8.90 -5.84
CA ALA A 194 8.87 9.56 -4.94
C ALA A 194 9.10 11.03 -5.33
N ASN A 195 9.26 11.33 -6.62
CA ASN A 195 9.36 12.71 -7.10
C ASN A 195 8.06 13.50 -6.93
N ALA A 196 6.90 12.87 -7.10
CA ALA A 196 5.60 13.49 -6.85
C ALA A 196 5.44 13.88 -5.37
N TRP A 197 5.93 13.06 -4.43
CA TRP A 197 5.93 13.38 -2.99
C TRP A 197 6.83 14.56 -2.65
N VAL A 198 8.00 14.66 -3.26
CA VAL A 198 8.87 15.85 -3.14
C VAL A 198 8.14 17.09 -3.67
N THR A 199 7.49 16.98 -4.83
CA THR A 199 6.70 18.07 -5.42
C THR A 199 5.55 18.48 -4.51
N LEU A 200 4.81 17.52 -3.93
CA LEU A 200 3.73 17.77 -3.00
C LEU A 200 4.21 18.55 -1.77
N MET A 201 5.28 18.10 -1.13
CA MET A 201 5.82 18.77 0.06
C MET A 201 6.30 20.19 -0.24
N LYS A 202 6.94 20.42 -1.37
CA LYS A 202 7.34 21.76 -1.84
C LYS A 202 6.12 22.65 -2.14
N ARG A 203 5.06 22.11 -2.75
CA ARG A 203 3.81 22.82 -3.03
C ARG A 203 3.11 23.25 -1.75
N LEU A 204 3.21 22.45 -0.68
CA LEU A 204 2.73 22.80 0.66
C LEU A 204 3.60 23.84 1.38
N GLY A 205 4.71 24.29 0.77
CA GLY A 205 5.61 25.30 1.30
C GLY A 205 6.69 24.75 2.25
N TYR A 206 6.85 23.42 2.33
CA TYR A 206 7.86 22.81 3.17
C TYR A 206 9.23 22.81 2.49
N THR A 207 10.17 23.55 3.06
CA THR A 207 11.58 23.62 2.60
C THR A 207 12.48 22.63 3.34
N ARG A 208 11.93 21.96 4.35
CA ARG A 208 12.60 20.95 5.18
C ARG A 208 11.54 19.98 5.69
N PHE A 209 11.72 18.67 5.42
CA PHE A 209 10.78 17.65 5.85
C PHE A 209 11.47 16.28 6.03
N VAL A 210 10.77 15.36 6.67
CA VAL A 210 11.13 13.94 6.77
C VAL A 210 10.06 13.07 6.10
N ALA A 211 10.40 11.82 5.76
CA ALA A 211 9.48 10.87 5.19
C ALA A 211 9.45 9.56 5.99
N GLN A 212 8.28 8.95 6.05
CA GLN A 212 8.05 7.64 6.65
C GLN A 212 7.26 6.75 5.69
N GLY A 213 7.54 5.43 5.69
CA GLY A 213 6.74 4.47 4.93
C GLY A 213 6.94 3.02 5.36
N GLY A 214 5.89 2.22 5.15
CA GLY A 214 5.87 0.76 5.18
C GLY A 214 5.49 0.22 3.81
N ASP A 215 5.76 -1.03 3.49
CA ASP A 215 5.42 -1.68 2.21
C ASP A 215 5.88 -0.86 0.98
N TRP A 216 4.98 -0.55 0.02
CA TRP A 216 5.29 0.38 -1.09
C TRP A 216 5.75 1.74 -0.58
N GLY A 217 5.16 2.20 0.53
CA GLY A 217 5.60 3.43 1.17
C GLY A 217 7.05 3.37 1.63
N ALA A 218 7.52 2.21 2.11
CA ALA A 218 8.94 2.02 2.46
C ALA A 218 9.83 2.17 1.23
N LEU A 219 9.51 1.47 0.14
CA LEU A 219 10.27 1.56 -1.11
C LEU A 219 10.28 2.99 -1.68
N ILE A 220 9.13 3.66 -1.72
CA ILE A 220 9.01 5.05 -2.19
C ILE A 220 9.83 5.99 -1.31
N THR A 221 9.76 5.84 0.01
CA THR A 221 10.52 6.63 1.00
C THR A 221 12.03 6.42 0.85
N GLU A 222 12.48 5.18 0.68
CA GLU A 222 13.89 4.88 0.45
C GLU A 222 14.40 5.41 -0.90
N ILE A 223 13.57 5.37 -1.95
CA ILE A 223 13.88 6.00 -3.25
C ILE A 223 14.02 7.51 -3.07
N MET A 224 13.13 8.18 -2.30
CA MET A 224 13.32 9.59 -1.96
C MET A 224 14.67 9.81 -1.27
N GLY A 225 15.06 8.93 -0.34
CA GLY A 225 16.35 8.96 0.33
C GLY A 225 17.56 8.72 -0.58
N ALA A 226 17.39 7.92 -1.65
CA ALA A 226 18.41 7.69 -2.67
C ALA A 226 18.53 8.87 -3.66
N ILE A 227 17.41 9.50 -4.03
CA ILE A 227 17.38 10.77 -4.80
C ILE A 227 18.03 11.88 -3.96
N ALA A 228 17.74 11.96 -2.66
CA ALA A 228 18.23 12.91 -1.69
C ALA A 228 17.98 14.39 -2.10
N PRO A 229 16.72 14.79 -2.34
CA PRO A 229 16.42 16.19 -2.59
C PRO A 229 16.82 17.03 -1.37
N PRO A 230 17.26 18.30 -1.55
CA PRO A 230 17.83 19.11 -0.45
C PRO A 230 16.85 19.38 0.69
N GLU A 231 15.56 19.30 0.43
CA GLU A 231 14.50 19.50 1.43
C GLU A 231 14.28 18.26 2.32
N LEU A 232 14.65 17.05 1.85
CA LEU A 232 14.50 15.80 2.61
C LEU A 232 15.70 15.60 3.54
N ILE A 233 15.48 15.73 4.84
CA ILE A 233 16.56 15.70 5.83
C ILE A 233 16.82 14.32 6.45
N ALA A 234 15.81 13.46 6.51
CA ALA A 234 15.92 12.08 6.99
C ALA A 234 14.70 11.27 6.55
N ILE A 235 14.80 9.95 6.63
CA ILE A 235 13.69 9.02 6.41
C ILE A 235 13.57 8.02 7.57
N HIS A 236 12.37 7.44 7.71
CA HIS A 236 12.08 6.34 8.61
C HIS A 236 11.34 5.23 7.85
N THR A 237 11.67 3.98 8.11
CA THR A 237 10.97 2.83 7.53
C THR A 237 10.74 1.73 8.56
N ASN A 238 9.60 1.05 8.45
CA ASN A 238 9.31 -0.18 9.19
C ASN A 238 9.43 -1.45 8.34
N MET A 239 9.75 -1.32 7.04
CA MET A 239 10.06 -2.43 6.13
C MET A 239 11.30 -2.09 5.31
N ALA A 240 12.49 -2.19 5.91
CA ALA A 240 13.74 -1.70 5.35
C ALA A 240 14.32 -2.63 4.26
N SER A 241 14.81 -2.05 3.16
CA SER A 241 15.50 -2.76 2.07
C SER A 241 16.96 -3.04 2.46
N THR A 242 17.19 -4.17 3.13
CA THR A 242 18.47 -4.46 3.80
C THR A 242 19.09 -5.79 3.41
N VAL A 243 18.38 -6.62 2.64
CA VAL A 243 18.81 -8.01 2.37
C VAL A 243 20.09 -8.03 1.53
N PRO A 244 21.16 -8.67 2.04
CA PRO A 244 22.44 -8.73 1.35
C PRO A 244 22.36 -9.52 0.03
N PRO A 245 23.15 -9.15 -1.00
CA PRO A 245 23.16 -9.87 -2.29
C PRO A 245 23.37 -11.36 -2.19
N GLU A 246 24.28 -11.81 -1.32
CA GLU A 246 24.56 -13.24 -1.11
C GLU A 246 23.37 -14.01 -0.52
N VAL A 247 22.53 -13.33 0.27
CA VAL A 247 21.28 -13.90 0.79
C VAL A 247 20.25 -14.04 -0.32
N PHE A 248 20.10 -13.04 -1.17
CA PHE A 248 19.24 -13.13 -2.35
C PHE A 248 19.68 -14.22 -3.33
N ASP A 249 20.98 -14.32 -3.57
CA ASP A 249 21.51 -15.34 -4.48
C ASP A 249 21.20 -16.75 -3.94
N ALA A 250 21.33 -16.97 -2.64
CA ALA A 250 20.96 -18.24 -1.99
C ALA A 250 19.45 -18.52 -2.10
N LEU A 251 18.59 -17.53 -1.85
CA LEU A 251 17.13 -17.64 -2.00
C LEU A 251 16.72 -17.98 -3.44
N ARG A 252 17.32 -17.32 -4.45
CA ARG A 252 17.05 -17.59 -5.86
C ARG A 252 17.50 -18.97 -6.30
N ALA A 253 18.65 -19.41 -5.80
CA ALA A 253 19.24 -20.70 -6.15
C ALA A 253 18.59 -21.87 -5.40
N ASP A 254 17.58 -21.61 -4.56
CA ASP A 254 16.95 -22.60 -3.68
C ASP A 254 17.98 -23.31 -2.78
N GLN A 255 18.95 -22.55 -2.32
CA GLN A 255 19.98 -22.99 -1.41
C GLN A 255 19.58 -22.68 0.03
N GLY A 256 20.15 -23.40 0.98
CA GLY A 256 20.00 -23.06 2.39
C GLY A 256 20.67 -21.73 2.75
N PRO A 257 20.53 -21.25 4.01
CA PRO A 257 21.12 -19.99 4.45
C PRO A 257 22.64 -20.00 4.25
N PRO A 258 23.23 -18.89 3.78
CA PRO A 258 24.67 -18.74 3.63
C PRO A 258 25.43 -19.09 4.93
N VAL A 259 26.62 -19.63 4.79
CA VAL A 259 27.47 -19.95 5.94
C VAL A 259 27.91 -18.65 6.63
N GLY A 260 27.85 -18.63 7.98
CA GLY A 260 28.32 -17.50 8.78
C GLY A 260 27.23 -16.52 9.19
N LEU A 261 25.97 -16.74 8.83
CA LEU A 261 24.86 -15.95 9.36
C LEU A 261 24.70 -16.14 10.87
N GLY A 262 24.51 -15.01 11.59
CA GLY A 262 24.09 -15.04 12.99
C GLY A 262 22.63 -15.53 13.14
N ASP A 263 22.19 -15.74 14.39
CA ASP A 263 20.87 -16.30 14.66
C ASP A 263 19.74 -15.41 14.11
N ASP A 264 19.83 -14.07 14.29
CA ASP A 264 18.85 -13.10 13.76
C ASP A 264 18.82 -13.10 12.23
N GLU A 265 19.98 -13.21 11.58
CA GLU A 265 20.11 -13.23 10.13
C GLU A 265 19.57 -14.54 9.55
N ARG A 266 19.80 -15.66 10.23
CA ARG A 266 19.27 -16.99 9.86
C ARG A 266 17.75 -16.99 9.97
N TRP A 267 17.21 -16.41 11.06
CA TRP A 267 15.77 -16.25 11.23
C TRP A 267 15.17 -15.39 10.12
N ALA A 268 15.81 -14.27 9.78
CA ALA A 268 15.38 -13.41 8.68
C ALA A 268 15.42 -14.15 7.33
N TYR A 269 16.45 -14.95 7.07
CA TYR A 269 16.53 -15.79 5.88
C TYR A 269 15.35 -16.77 5.80
N GLU A 270 15.08 -17.51 6.88
CA GLU A 270 13.99 -18.49 6.92
C GLU A 270 12.62 -17.84 6.68
N ARG A 271 12.40 -16.63 7.20
CA ARG A 271 11.18 -15.85 6.97
C ARG A 271 11.03 -15.41 5.51
N LEU A 272 12.12 -14.93 4.92
CA LEU A 272 12.14 -14.54 3.50
C LEU A 272 11.95 -15.78 2.60
N ASP A 273 12.57 -16.91 2.90
CA ASP A 273 12.40 -18.15 2.15
C ASP A 273 10.93 -18.62 2.17
N LEU A 274 10.30 -18.60 3.34
CA LEU A 274 8.88 -18.90 3.49
C LEU A 274 8.00 -17.93 2.65
N PHE A 275 8.28 -16.63 2.73
CA PHE A 275 7.55 -15.62 1.97
C PHE A 275 7.71 -15.82 0.46
N PHE A 276 8.93 -15.99 -0.04
CA PHE A 276 9.16 -16.17 -1.47
C PHE A 276 8.62 -17.50 -2.03
N ARG A 277 8.50 -18.53 -1.20
CA ARG A 277 7.94 -19.83 -1.64
C ARG A 277 6.42 -19.86 -1.58
N HIS A 278 5.81 -19.24 -0.56
CA HIS A 278 4.41 -19.47 -0.21
C HIS A 278 3.58 -18.20 -0.04
N GLY A 279 4.20 -17.04 0.18
CA GLY A 279 3.50 -15.79 0.50
C GLY A 279 3.37 -14.78 -0.64
N ILE A 280 4.17 -14.91 -1.72
CA ILE A 280 4.31 -13.84 -2.73
C ILE A 280 3.37 -13.99 -3.95
N ALA A 281 2.47 -14.96 -3.97
CA ALA A 281 1.66 -15.29 -5.14
C ALA A 281 0.83 -14.08 -5.65
N TYR A 282 0.26 -13.30 -4.76
CA TYR A 282 -0.48 -12.08 -5.09
C TYR A 282 0.38 -11.06 -5.85
N ALA A 283 1.61 -10.82 -5.37
CA ALA A 283 2.54 -9.88 -6.00
C ALA A 283 3.01 -10.36 -7.38
N GLN A 284 3.20 -11.68 -7.55
CA GLN A 284 3.52 -12.28 -8.84
C GLN A 284 2.38 -12.08 -9.85
N GLN A 285 1.14 -12.33 -9.45
CA GLN A 285 -0.03 -12.11 -10.31
C GLN A 285 -0.16 -10.64 -10.69
N MET A 286 -0.04 -9.73 -9.72
CA MET A 286 -0.14 -8.28 -9.95
C MET A 286 1.03 -7.75 -10.76
N GLY A 287 2.25 -8.24 -10.53
CA GLY A 287 3.43 -7.82 -11.27
C GLY A 287 3.46 -8.27 -12.73
N GLN A 288 2.84 -9.39 -13.04
CA GLN A 288 2.90 -9.98 -14.37
C GLN A 288 1.66 -9.67 -15.22
N ARG A 289 0.47 -9.85 -14.66
CA ARG A 289 -0.80 -9.78 -15.39
C ARG A 289 -1.93 -9.18 -14.55
N PRO A 290 -1.79 -7.93 -14.05
CA PRO A 290 -2.78 -7.32 -13.15
C PRO A 290 -4.17 -7.24 -13.78
N GLN A 291 -4.27 -6.98 -15.09
CA GLN A 291 -5.55 -6.85 -15.78
C GLN A 291 -6.39 -8.12 -15.75
N THR A 292 -5.82 -9.28 -15.43
CA THR A 292 -6.58 -10.54 -15.30
C THR A 292 -7.42 -10.60 -14.01
N LEU A 293 -7.17 -9.71 -13.05
CA LEU A 293 -7.81 -9.68 -11.73
C LEU A 293 -9.21 -9.03 -11.74
N TYR A 294 -10.03 -9.26 -12.78
CA TYR A 294 -11.41 -8.75 -12.85
C TYR A 294 -12.25 -9.14 -11.63
N GLY A 295 -12.03 -10.32 -11.06
CA GLY A 295 -12.79 -10.82 -9.92
C GLY A 295 -12.68 -9.94 -8.67
N ILE A 296 -11.54 -9.29 -8.42
CA ILE A 296 -11.37 -8.38 -7.28
C ILE A 296 -12.03 -7.01 -7.51
N ALA A 297 -12.37 -6.66 -8.74
CA ALA A 297 -13.13 -5.46 -9.08
C ALA A 297 -14.64 -5.72 -9.16
N ASP A 298 -15.07 -6.99 -9.25
CA ASP A 298 -16.47 -7.36 -9.39
C ASP A 298 -17.08 -8.01 -8.14
N SER A 299 -16.26 -8.57 -7.26
CA SER A 299 -16.71 -9.22 -6.01
C SER A 299 -16.06 -8.58 -4.79
N PRO A 300 -16.82 -7.94 -3.88
CA PRO A 300 -16.27 -7.40 -2.63
C PRO A 300 -15.65 -8.49 -1.76
N VAL A 301 -16.27 -9.68 -1.69
CA VAL A 301 -15.73 -10.82 -0.96
C VAL A 301 -14.49 -11.39 -1.64
N GLY A 302 -14.43 -11.38 -2.98
CA GLY A 302 -13.23 -11.73 -3.72
C GLY A 302 -12.08 -10.75 -3.47
N LEU A 303 -12.37 -9.45 -3.41
CA LEU A 303 -11.39 -8.43 -3.01
C LEU A 303 -10.87 -8.66 -1.59
N ALA A 304 -11.79 -8.89 -0.64
CA ALA A 304 -11.42 -9.17 0.75
C ALA A 304 -10.52 -10.40 0.85
N ALA A 305 -10.86 -11.51 0.19
CA ALA A 305 -10.03 -12.71 0.18
C ALA A 305 -8.62 -12.44 -0.36
N PHE A 306 -8.51 -11.66 -1.45
CA PHE A 306 -7.24 -11.31 -2.06
C PHE A 306 -6.39 -10.39 -1.16
N PHE A 307 -7.02 -9.51 -0.38
CA PHE A 307 -6.35 -8.64 0.59
C PHE A 307 -5.84 -9.43 1.81
N LEU A 308 -6.64 -10.36 2.32
CA LEU A 308 -6.27 -11.18 3.47
C LEU A 308 -5.12 -12.15 3.16
N ASP A 309 -4.92 -12.52 1.90
CA ASP A 309 -3.84 -13.41 1.44
C ASP A 309 -2.48 -12.69 1.25
N HIS A 310 -2.35 -11.46 1.76
CA HIS A 310 -1.11 -10.69 1.67
C HIS A 310 0.06 -11.39 2.37
N ASP A 311 -0.12 -11.77 3.63
CA ASP A 311 0.84 -12.55 4.39
C ASP A 311 0.14 -13.38 5.48
N ILE A 312 0.78 -14.50 5.82
CA ILE A 312 0.21 -15.50 6.73
C ILE A 312 -0.01 -14.97 8.16
N LEU A 313 0.86 -14.07 8.65
CA LEU A 313 0.76 -13.56 10.03
C LEU A 313 -0.34 -12.52 10.15
N SER A 314 -0.42 -11.59 9.19
CA SER A 314 -1.53 -10.64 9.11
C SER A 314 -2.86 -11.36 8.90
N TYR A 315 -2.91 -12.37 8.02
CA TYR A 315 -4.11 -13.19 7.85
C TYR A 315 -4.55 -13.84 9.17
N ARG A 316 -3.65 -14.50 9.90
CA ARG A 316 -3.98 -15.15 11.18
C ARG A 316 -4.43 -14.15 12.24
N MET A 317 -3.85 -12.96 12.30
CA MET A 317 -4.28 -11.88 13.17
C MET A 317 -5.70 -11.41 12.83
N ILE A 318 -5.97 -11.16 11.55
CA ILE A 318 -7.30 -10.74 11.05
C ILE A 318 -8.33 -11.85 11.33
N ALA A 319 -8.01 -13.12 11.06
CA ALA A 319 -8.90 -14.24 11.34
C ALA A 319 -9.32 -14.29 12.82
N ARG A 320 -8.35 -14.09 13.75
CA ARG A 320 -8.65 -14.00 15.18
C ARG A 320 -9.56 -12.82 15.52
N ALA A 321 -9.41 -11.67 14.86
CA ALA A 321 -10.30 -10.53 15.07
C ALA A 321 -11.76 -10.88 14.70
N PHE A 322 -11.97 -11.63 13.61
CA PHE A 322 -13.29 -12.14 13.23
C PHE A 322 -13.77 -13.31 14.10
N ASP A 323 -12.90 -13.94 14.88
CA ASP A 323 -13.24 -14.87 15.96
C ASP A 323 -13.55 -14.19 17.30
N GLY A 324 -13.51 -12.87 17.34
CA GLY A 324 -13.78 -12.05 18.55
C GLY A 324 -12.57 -11.76 19.41
N VAL A 325 -11.35 -12.06 18.95
CA VAL A 325 -10.08 -11.77 19.65
C VAL A 325 -9.36 -10.65 18.89
N ALA A 326 -9.62 -9.40 19.27
CA ALA A 326 -8.94 -8.24 18.69
C ALA A 326 -7.58 -8.01 19.36
N GLU A 327 -6.51 -8.16 18.59
CA GLU A 327 -5.15 -7.86 19.01
C GLU A 327 -4.55 -6.78 18.07
N GLY A 328 -4.77 -5.51 18.40
CA GLY A 328 -4.24 -4.39 17.61
C GLY A 328 -5.17 -3.95 16.47
N VAL A 329 -5.64 -4.88 15.63
CA VAL A 329 -6.56 -4.61 14.51
C VAL A 329 -7.97 -5.05 14.85
N THR A 330 -8.95 -4.18 14.60
CA THR A 330 -10.38 -4.50 14.77
C THR A 330 -10.99 -4.98 13.44
N ARG A 331 -12.17 -5.58 13.49
CA ARG A 331 -12.95 -5.94 12.29
C ARG A 331 -13.27 -4.72 11.44
N ASP A 332 -13.59 -3.60 12.09
CA ASP A 332 -13.88 -2.34 11.39
C ASP A 332 -12.63 -1.80 10.69
N ASP A 333 -11.46 -1.78 11.32
CA ASP A 333 -10.20 -1.38 10.68
C ASP A 333 -9.93 -2.13 9.36
N VAL A 334 -10.15 -3.45 9.38
CA VAL A 334 -9.99 -4.30 8.19
C VAL A 334 -11.00 -3.94 7.10
N LEU A 335 -12.26 -3.78 7.48
CA LEU A 335 -13.33 -3.49 6.54
C LEU A 335 -13.31 -2.06 6.05
N ASP A 336 -12.87 -1.08 6.83
CA ASP A 336 -12.67 0.29 6.41
C ASP A 336 -11.68 0.36 5.24
N ASN A 337 -10.56 -0.36 5.36
CA ASN A 337 -9.54 -0.41 4.32
C ASN A 337 -10.02 -1.14 3.05
N ILE A 338 -10.73 -2.25 3.19
CA ILE A 338 -11.30 -2.99 2.04
C ILE A 338 -12.40 -2.17 1.37
N THR A 339 -13.28 -1.55 2.18
CA THR A 339 -14.43 -0.80 1.67
C THR A 339 -14.02 0.46 0.93
N VAL A 340 -13.00 1.20 1.38
CA VAL A 340 -12.50 2.35 0.61
C VAL A 340 -11.99 1.93 -0.76
N THR A 341 -11.27 0.82 -0.84
CA THR A 341 -10.77 0.30 -2.13
C THR A 341 -11.92 -0.16 -3.05
N TRP A 342 -12.95 -0.77 -2.48
CA TRP A 342 -14.15 -1.17 -3.21
C TRP A 342 -14.90 0.04 -3.76
N LEU A 343 -15.26 1.00 -2.91
CA LEU A 343 -16.05 2.17 -3.28
C LEU A 343 -15.35 3.08 -4.29
N THR A 344 -14.03 3.18 -4.22
CA THR A 344 -13.23 3.94 -5.20
C THR A 344 -12.88 3.14 -6.46
N ASN A 345 -13.21 1.85 -6.48
CA ASN A 345 -12.87 0.91 -7.56
C ASN A 345 -11.38 0.95 -7.92
N THR A 346 -10.49 0.95 -6.91
CA THR A 346 -9.05 1.08 -7.08
C THR A 346 -8.28 -0.23 -6.91
N ALA A 347 -8.95 -1.36 -6.71
CA ALA A 347 -8.30 -2.66 -6.56
C ALA A 347 -7.36 -2.99 -7.73
N LEU A 348 -7.81 -2.79 -8.97
CA LEU A 348 -7.05 -3.12 -10.16
C LEU A 348 -5.96 -2.09 -10.48
N SER A 349 -6.26 -0.80 -10.28
CA SER A 349 -5.26 0.26 -10.48
C SER A 349 -4.12 0.17 -9.46
N GLY A 350 -4.43 -0.19 -8.21
CA GLY A 350 -3.41 -0.49 -7.20
C GLY A 350 -2.53 -1.68 -7.59
N ALA A 351 -3.12 -2.75 -8.12
CA ALA A 351 -2.38 -3.90 -8.63
C ALA A 351 -1.37 -3.53 -9.74
N ARG A 352 -1.67 -2.51 -10.56
CA ARG A 352 -0.75 -2.06 -11.62
C ARG A 352 0.55 -1.46 -11.10
N LEU A 353 0.62 -0.99 -9.86
CA LEU A 353 1.88 -0.51 -9.27
C LEU A 353 2.95 -1.62 -9.23
N TYR A 354 2.54 -2.86 -8.93
CA TYR A 354 3.44 -4.01 -8.98
C TYR A 354 4.01 -4.22 -10.38
N TRP A 355 3.18 -4.06 -11.41
CA TRP A 355 3.61 -4.19 -12.80
C TRP A 355 4.52 -3.04 -13.24
N GLU A 356 4.28 -1.82 -12.78
CA GLU A 356 5.10 -0.63 -13.04
C GLU A 356 6.47 -0.71 -12.34
N ALA A 357 6.54 -1.36 -11.18
CA ALA A 357 7.76 -1.49 -10.40
C ALA A 357 8.73 -2.54 -10.95
N LEU A 358 8.27 -3.50 -11.76
CA LEU A 358 9.13 -4.53 -12.32
C LEU A 358 9.95 -4.01 -13.50
N PRO A 359 11.29 -4.19 -13.50
CA PRO A 359 12.11 -3.86 -14.65
C PRO A 359 11.75 -4.75 -15.85
N ARG A 360 11.46 -4.12 -16.99
CA ARG A 360 11.16 -4.83 -18.24
C ARG A 360 12.43 -4.93 -19.08
N THR A 361 13.12 -6.05 -18.96
CA THR A 361 14.34 -6.28 -19.73
C THR A 361 14.12 -7.11 -21.01
N SER A 362 12.90 -7.58 -21.28
CA SER A 362 12.64 -8.38 -22.50
C SER A 362 11.20 -8.25 -22.99
N PRO A 363 10.99 -8.01 -24.30
CA PRO A 363 9.70 -8.20 -24.95
C PRO A 363 9.47 -9.71 -25.15
N GLY A 364 8.90 -10.41 -24.17
CA GLY A 364 8.62 -11.85 -24.25
C GLY A 364 8.37 -12.47 -22.88
N PHE A 365 7.85 -13.68 -22.86
CA PHE A 365 7.44 -14.42 -21.67
C PHE A 365 8.58 -14.86 -20.72
N GLY A 366 9.78 -14.33 -20.87
CA GLY A 366 10.92 -14.58 -20.00
C GLY A 366 10.81 -13.77 -18.72
N ILE A 367 10.08 -14.30 -17.74
CA ILE A 367 10.03 -13.75 -16.39
C ILE A 367 11.28 -14.24 -15.68
N GLU A 368 12.36 -13.47 -15.75
CA GLU A 368 13.33 -13.55 -14.66
C GLU A 368 12.60 -13.18 -13.38
N ARG A 369 12.71 -14.00 -12.35
CA ARG A 369 12.07 -13.83 -11.04
C ARG A 369 12.62 -12.56 -10.39
N THR A 370 12.10 -11.41 -10.78
CA THR A 370 12.53 -10.09 -10.30
C THR A 370 11.99 -9.76 -8.92
N ASN A 371 11.06 -10.56 -8.39
CA ASN A 371 10.45 -10.38 -7.08
C ASN A 371 11.45 -10.39 -5.91
N ALA A 372 12.62 -11.02 -6.09
CA ALA A 372 13.66 -11.05 -5.08
C ALA A 372 14.31 -9.69 -4.79
N ARG A 373 14.05 -8.64 -5.59
CA ARG A 373 14.72 -7.34 -5.43
C ARG A 373 13.97 -6.35 -4.54
N PHE A 374 12.78 -6.67 -4.06
CA PHE A 374 12.01 -5.73 -3.22
C PHE A 374 12.75 -5.28 -1.95
N PHE A 375 13.58 -6.14 -1.39
CA PHE A 375 14.30 -5.88 -0.14
C PHE A 375 15.80 -5.64 -0.33
N GLU A 376 16.29 -5.50 -1.58
CA GLU A 376 17.70 -5.16 -1.84
C GLU A 376 17.98 -3.69 -1.50
N PRO A 377 19.16 -3.38 -0.91
CA PRO A 377 19.56 -2.00 -0.64
C PRO A 377 19.59 -1.13 -1.90
N ILE A 378 18.96 0.03 -1.85
CA ILE A 378 18.84 0.93 -3.01
C ILE A 378 19.73 2.18 -2.92
N GLY A 379 20.64 2.24 -1.96
CA GLY A 379 21.63 3.30 -1.87
C GLY A 379 21.11 4.61 -1.28
N VAL A 380 20.41 4.55 -0.15
CA VAL A 380 19.94 5.71 0.62
C VAL A 380 21.12 6.61 1.03
N LYS A 381 21.01 7.92 0.76
CA LYS A 381 22.06 8.93 0.98
C LYS A 381 21.78 9.87 2.15
N VAL A 382 20.53 9.95 2.59
CA VAL A 382 20.11 10.76 3.75
C VAL A 382 20.19 9.94 5.04
N PRO A 383 20.16 10.55 6.23
CA PRO A 383 19.98 9.85 7.49
C PRO A 383 18.71 8.97 7.46
N ILE A 384 18.81 7.75 8.00
CA ILE A 384 17.70 6.80 8.02
C ILE A 384 17.50 6.19 9.40
N ALA A 385 16.24 6.09 9.83
CA ALA A 385 15.81 5.35 10.99
C ALA A 385 15.07 4.07 10.56
N VAL A 386 15.29 2.96 11.26
CA VAL A 386 14.68 1.66 11.00
C VAL A 386 14.02 1.13 12.26
N SER A 387 12.75 0.75 12.14
CA SER A 387 12.00 0.07 13.20
C SER A 387 11.57 -1.31 12.72
N ALA A 388 12.22 -2.36 13.25
CA ALA A 388 12.00 -3.73 12.84
C ALA A 388 10.89 -4.37 13.69
N PHE A 389 9.72 -4.57 13.10
CA PHE A 389 8.60 -5.28 13.73
C PHE A 389 8.76 -6.80 13.52
N PRO A 390 8.50 -7.64 14.56
CA PRO A 390 8.81 -9.06 14.51
C PRO A 390 7.99 -9.87 13.51
N ASP A 391 6.80 -9.39 13.15
CA ASP A 391 5.89 -10.07 12.22
C ASP A 391 5.86 -9.42 10.83
N GLU A 392 6.82 -8.51 10.53
CA GLU A 392 6.98 -7.93 9.19
C GLU A 392 7.56 -8.95 8.20
N LEU A 393 7.30 -8.77 6.90
CA LEU A 393 7.79 -9.64 5.82
C LEU A 393 9.32 -9.74 5.78
N ASN A 394 10.00 -8.61 5.93
CA ASN A 394 11.46 -8.53 6.06
C ASN A 394 11.85 -8.10 7.47
N GLN A 395 12.51 -8.99 8.19
CA GLN A 395 12.91 -8.80 9.59
C GLN A 395 14.04 -7.77 9.78
N ALA A 396 14.75 -7.41 8.72
CA ALA A 396 15.81 -6.41 8.68
C ALA A 396 16.77 -6.47 9.90
N PRO A 397 17.55 -7.56 10.11
CA PRO A 397 18.52 -7.65 11.20
C PRO A 397 19.42 -6.42 11.27
N ARG A 398 19.84 -6.04 12.49
CA ARG A 398 20.65 -4.84 12.70
C ARG A 398 21.94 -4.83 11.85
N SER A 399 22.60 -5.97 11.73
CA SER A 399 23.82 -6.13 10.93
C SER A 399 23.56 -5.84 9.44
N TRP A 400 22.42 -6.26 8.90
CA TRP A 400 22.02 -5.96 7.53
C TRP A 400 21.68 -4.49 7.36
N ALA A 401 20.96 -3.88 8.32
CA ALA A 401 20.63 -2.46 8.30
C ALA A 401 21.91 -1.58 8.36
N GLU A 402 22.85 -1.90 9.25
CA GLU A 402 24.16 -1.19 9.35
C GLU A 402 25.00 -1.32 8.07
N ARG A 403 24.91 -2.47 7.39
CA ARG A 403 25.58 -2.69 6.10
C ARG A 403 24.92 -1.92 4.96
N ALA A 404 23.58 -1.89 4.93
CA ALA A 404 22.79 -1.24 3.87
C ALA A 404 22.82 0.29 3.97
N TYR A 405 22.85 0.83 5.19
CA TYR A 405 22.63 2.25 5.47
C TYR A 405 23.82 2.90 6.19
N PRO A 406 24.77 3.50 5.45
CA PRO A 406 25.94 4.18 6.06
C PRO A 406 25.58 5.33 7.01
N LYS A 407 24.35 5.88 6.88
CA LYS A 407 23.82 6.96 7.74
C LYS A 407 22.64 6.48 8.60
N LEU A 408 22.72 5.26 9.12
CA LEU A 408 21.75 4.75 10.07
C LEU A 408 21.81 5.54 11.38
N ILE A 409 20.75 6.30 11.70
CA ILE A 409 20.70 7.17 12.90
C ILE A 409 19.88 6.56 14.04
N HIS A 410 19.02 5.60 13.75
CA HIS A 410 18.22 4.89 14.72
C HIS A 410 17.93 3.48 14.21
N TYR A 411 17.96 2.50 15.10
CA TYR A 411 17.51 1.16 14.84
C TYR A 411 16.92 0.57 16.13
N ASN A 412 15.69 0.09 16.04
CA ASN A 412 15.07 -0.62 17.14
C ASN A 412 14.35 -1.88 16.63
N ARG A 413 14.38 -2.95 17.43
CA ARG A 413 13.59 -4.17 17.22
C ARG A 413 12.44 -4.17 18.20
N LEU A 414 11.23 -4.09 17.68
CA LEU A 414 10.02 -3.98 18.48
C LEU A 414 9.63 -5.35 19.09
N PRO A 415 8.93 -5.36 20.23
CA PRO A 415 8.55 -6.60 20.89
C PRO A 415 7.34 -7.29 20.24
N LYS A 416 6.54 -6.56 19.45
CA LYS A 416 5.33 -7.06 18.78
C LYS A 416 4.90 -6.13 17.64
N GLY A 417 4.02 -6.63 16.76
CA GLY A 417 3.48 -5.94 15.59
C GLY A 417 4.11 -6.47 14.31
N GLY A 418 3.44 -6.21 13.20
CA GLY A 418 3.77 -6.74 11.90
C GLY A 418 3.66 -5.69 10.80
N HIS A 419 3.15 -6.14 9.67
CA HIS A 419 3.13 -5.40 8.42
C HIS A 419 2.35 -4.09 8.50
N PHE A 420 1.18 -4.11 9.14
CA PHE A 420 0.32 -2.94 9.29
C PHE A 420 0.62 -2.17 10.59
N ALA A 421 1.88 -1.76 10.79
CA ALA A 421 2.37 -1.20 12.05
C ALA A 421 1.51 -0.03 12.58
N ALA A 422 0.99 0.84 11.71
CA ALA A 422 0.12 1.96 12.09
C ALA A 422 -1.26 1.51 12.59
N PHE A 423 -1.80 0.41 12.06
CA PHE A 423 -3.02 -0.21 12.56
C PHE A 423 -2.80 -1.00 13.84
N GLU A 424 -1.77 -1.88 13.82
CA GLU A 424 -1.54 -2.88 14.83
C GLU A 424 -0.98 -2.29 16.13
N GLN A 425 0.01 -1.42 15.98
CA GLN A 425 0.80 -0.86 17.07
C GLN A 425 1.07 0.63 16.87
N PRO A 426 0.02 1.49 16.75
CA PRO A 426 0.18 2.92 16.47
C PRO A 426 1.07 3.62 17.49
N GLY A 427 1.00 3.22 18.78
CA GLY A 427 1.83 3.78 19.83
C GLY A 427 3.32 3.52 19.60
N PHE A 428 3.69 2.27 19.27
CA PHE A 428 5.09 1.97 18.96
C PHE A 428 5.58 2.72 17.72
N LEU A 429 4.81 2.73 16.64
CA LEU A 429 5.22 3.44 15.43
C LEU A 429 5.45 4.94 15.67
N VAL A 430 4.55 5.58 16.44
CA VAL A 430 4.69 6.99 16.82
C VAL A 430 5.94 7.25 17.65
N ASP A 431 6.21 6.40 18.65
CA ASP A 431 7.39 6.53 19.50
C ASP A 431 8.69 6.30 18.71
N GLU A 432 8.69 5.36 17.79
CA GLU A 432 9.81 5.11 16.88
C GLU A 432 10.07 6.26 15.91
N MET A 433 9.01 6.87 15.35
CA MET A 433 9.15 8.08 14.52
C MET A 433 9.73 9.25 15.31
N ARG A 434 9.28 9.46 16.55
CA ARG A 434 9.83 10.49 17.46
C ARG A 434 11.29 10.25 17.77
N ALA A 435 11.64 9.01 18.16
CA ALA A 435 13.01 8.61 18.47
C ALA A 435 13.92 8.70 17.25
N GLY A 436 13.46 8.15 16.11
CA GLY A 436 14.21 8.12 14.86
C GLY A 436 14.55 9.50 14.29
N PHE A 437 13.66 10.47 14.45
CA PHE A 437 13.88 11.83 13.96
C PHE A 437 14.42 12.80 15.03
N SER A 438 14.65 12.35 16.27
CA SER A 438 15.08 13.22 17.36
C SER A 438 16.39 14.00 17.06
N SER A 439 17.33 13.37 16.36
CA SER A 439 18.64 13.97 16.03
C SER A 439 18.62 14.95 14.85
N VAL A 440 17.50 15.04 14.13
CA VAL A 440 17.35 15.88 12.92
C VAL A 440 16.26 16.95 13.05
N ARG A 441 15.72 17.15 14.25
CA ARG A 441 14.73 18.20 14.56
C ARG A 441 15.31 19.60 14.61
#